data_6e93b06ed5866c763086a4bd84e13cac
#
_entry.id   6e93b06ed5866c763086a4bd84e13cac
#
_cell.length_a   1.000
_cell.length_b   1.000
_cell.length_c   1.000
_cell.angle_alpha   90.00
_cell.angle_beta   90.00
_cell.angle_gamma   90.00
#
_symmetry.space_group_name_H-M   'P 1'
#
loop_
_entity.id
_entity.type
_entity.pdbx_description
1 polymer ?
#
loop_
_entity_poly.entity_id
_entity_poly.type
_entity_poly.pdbx_seq_one_letter_code
_entity_poly.pdbx_strand_id
1 'polypeptide(L)'
;RAGPALMLPVIIVGGIVIGVVTPSEAAALAVVASIAAGWFYGGVNTRVVVISMKRTAVLSGSIFMVMAAAACAAWIGALLEWPQALASLVTRFELTGTWLLLMVNLLFVIAGTVMEPPMCLALLVPLLGPACVAQGVDPIHLGIVLCLNMTLGLASPPVGGSLVIVSAITGEDFWRLCGAVMPFLVVETLVLLVLILVPEISLVVPRYFGY
;
A
#
# COMPACT_ATOMS: atom_id res chain seq x y z
N ARG A 1 -7.96 29.63 -3.59
CA ARG A 1 -6.73 29.42 -4.41
C ARG A 1 -6.26 27.97 -4.45
N ALA A 2 -6.76 27.06 -3.61
CA ALA A 2 -6.42 25.64 -3.59
C ALA A 2 -7.33 24.74 -4.46
N GLY A 3 -8.38 25.29 -5.08
CA GLY A 3 -9.38 24.53 -5.84
C GLY A 3 -8.81 23.57 -6.88
N PRO A 4 -7.93 24.02 -7.81
CA PRO A 4 -7.35 23.12 -8.81
C PRO A 4 -6.50 22.01 -8.24
N ALA A 5 -5.81 22.24 -7.11
CA ALA A 5 -5.05 21.19 -6.43
C ALA A 5 -5.97 20.12 -5.82
N LEU A 6 -7.13 20.52 -5.30
CA LEU A 6 -8.13 19.60 -4.76
C LEU A 6 -8.90 18.83 -5.85
N MET A 7 -8.90 19.31 -7.09
CA MET A 7 -9.49 18.57 -8.21
C MET A 7 -8.67 17.32 -8.59
N LEU A 8 -7.35 17.30 -8.33
CA LEU A 8 -6.49 16.15 -8.68
C LEU A 8 -6.93 14.84 -7.99
N PRO A 9 -7.11 14.79 -6.66
CA PRO A 9 -7.63 13.60 -6.00
C PRO A 9 -9.02 13.19 -6.51
N VAL A 10 -9.89 14.16 -6.80
CA VAL A 10 -11.24 13.90 -7.32
C VAL A 10 -11.18 13.28 -8.72
N ILE A 11 -10.31 13.77 -9.60
CA ILE A 11 -10.13 13.22 -10.95
C ILE A 11 -9.59 11.80 -10.87
N ILE A 12 -8.57 11.55 -10.02
CA ILE A 12 -7.95 10.24 -9.89
C ILE A 12 -8.96 9.24 -9.32
N VAL A 13 -9.44 9.50 -8.10
CA VAL A 13 -10.30 8.56 -7.38
C VAL A 13 -11.66 8.42 -8.06
N GLY A 14 -12.26 9.55 -8.44
CA GLY A 14 -13.57 9.57 -9.13
C GLY A 14 -13.54 8.84 -10.46
N GLY A 15 -12.53 9.08 -11.28
CA GLY A 15 -12.38 8.41 -12.57
C GLY A 15 -12.21 6.89 -12.47
N ILE A 16 -11.47 6.42 -11.45
CA ILE A 16 -11.28 5.00 -11.21
C ILE A 16 -12.56 4.35 -10.66
N VAL A 17 -13.20 4.97 -9.66
CA VAL A 17 -14.41 4.41 -9.01
C VAL A 17 -15.60 4.33 -9.99
N ILE A 18 -15.73 5.30 -10.89
CA ILE A 18 -16.79 5.26 -11.92
C ILE A 18 -16.43 4.27 -13.06
N GLY A 19 -15.20 3.75 -13.09
CA GLY A 19 -14.75 2.79 -14.11
C GLY A 19 -14.47 3.40 -15.48
N VAL A 20 -14.36 4.73 -15.58
CA VAL A 20 -14.10 5.44 -16.86
C VAL A 20 -12.63 5.36 -17.25
N VAL A 21 -11.72 5.29 -16.28
CA VAL A 21 -10.27 5.24 -16.49
C VAL A 21 -9.62 4.17 -15.60
N THR A 22 -8.59 3.56 -16.13
CA THR A 22 -7.71 2.68 -15.35
C THR A 22 -6.82 3.49 -14.40
N PRO A 23 -6.27 2.90 -13.32
CA PRO A 23 -5.33 3.59 -12.43
C PRO A 23 -4.15 4.25 -13.16
N SER A 24 -3.63 3.59 -14.20
CA SER A 24 -2.52 4.12 -15.02
C SER A 24 -2.93 5.34 -15.84
N GLU A 25 -4.11 5.31 -16.44
CA GLU A 25 -4.68 6.44 -17.18
C GLU A 25 -5.02 7.61 -16.27
N ALA A 26 -5.59 7.33 -15.09
CA ALA A 26 -5.87 8.36 -14.08
C ALA A 26 -4.58 9.04 -13.61
N ALA A 27 -3.49 8.29 -13.43
CA ALA A 27 -2.17 8.84 -13.10
C ALA A 27 -1.63 9.73 -14.24
N ALA A 28 -1.78 9.31 -15.50
CA ALA A 28 -1.37 10.11 -16.66
C ALA A 28 -2.17 11.42 -16.76
N LEU A 29 -3.49 11.36 -16.57
CA LEU A 29 -4.35 12.55 -16.52
C LEU A 29 -3.96 13.49 -15.39
N ALA A 30 -3.61 12.97 -14.21
CA ALA A 30 -3.15 13.76 -13.09
C ALA A 30 -1.84 14.49 -13.39
N VAL A 31 -0.91 13.86 -14.11
CA VAL A 31 0.34 14.52 -14.56
C VAL A 31 0.01 15.68 -15.50
N VAL A 32 -0.83 15.48 -16.51
CA VAL A 32 -1.24 16.52 -17.45
C VAL A 32 -1.93 17.67 -16.71
N ALA A 33 -2.87 17.36 -15.81
CA ALA A 33 -3.59 18.35 -15.02
C ALA A 33 -2.65 19.12 -14.08
N SER A 34 -1.66 18.46 -13.48
CA SER A 34 -0.66 19.08 -12.62
C SER A 34 0.24 20.05 -13.39
N ILE A 35 0.67 19.68 -14.61
CA ILE A 35 1.48 20.55 -15.47
C ILE A 35 0.64 21.76 -15.90
N ALA A 36 -0.60 21.55 -16.33
CA ALA A 36 -1.50 22.62 -16.73
C ALA A 36 -1.76 23.60 -15.57
N ALA A 37 -2.12 23.10 -14.40
CA ALA A 37 -2.32 23.91 -13.21
C ALA A 37 -1.05 24.69 -12.84
N GLY A 38 0.11 24.03 -12.82
CA GLY A 38 1.38 24.66 -12.52
C GLY A 38 1.77 25.75 -13.50
N TRP A 39 1.40 25.59 -14.78
CA TRP A 39 1.61 26.62 -15.81
C TRP A 39 0.70 27.83 -15.58
N PHE A 40 -0.59 27.60 -15.30
CA PHE A 40 -1.54 28.67 -14.99
C PHE A 40 -1.13 29.50 -13.75
N TYR A 41 -0.52 28.87 -12.76
CA TYR A 41 -0.02 29.54 -11.55
C TYR A 41 1.39 30.12 -11.69
N GLY A 42 2.04 29.94 -12.85
CA GLY A 42 3.39 30.46 -13.13
C GLY A 42 4.51 29.77 -12.36
N GLY A 43 4.25 28.60 -11.73
CA GLY A 43 5.24 27.85 -10.93
C GLY A 43 6.00 26.77 -11.70
N VAL A 44 5.59 26.45 -12.93
CA VAL A 44 6.20 25.37 -13.72
C VAL A 44 6.86 25.92 -14.98
N ASN A 45 8.13 25.59 -15.16
CA ASN A 45 8.86 25.82 -16.40
C ASN A 45 9.42 24.49 -16.93
N THR A 46 9.91 24.47 -18.16
CA THR A 46 10.45 23.29 -18.82
C THR A 46 11.56 22.60 -18.01
N ARG A 47 12.39 23.38 -17.31
CA ARG A 47 13.45 22.86 -16.46
C ARG A 47 12.90 22.04 -15.29
N VAL A 48 11.86 22.54 -14.63
CA VAL A 48 11.18 21.83 -13.52
C VAL A 48 10.58 20.52 -14.02
N VAL A 49 9.91 20.53 -15.18
CA VAL A 49 9.34 19.32 -15.78
C VAL A 49 10.43 18.28 -16.05
N VAL A 50 11.52 18.67 -16.72
CA VAL A 50 12.63 17.77 -17.03
C VAL A 50 13.29 17.18 -15.78
N ILE A 51 13.50 18.00 -14.72
CA ILE A 51 14.04 17.51 -13.46
C ILE A 51 13.09 16.52 -12.81
N SER A 52 11.79 16.80 -12.80
CA SER A 52 10.77 15.89 -12.25
C SER A 52 10.73 14.58 -13.03
N MET A 53 10.77 14.62 -14.36
CA MET A 53 10.83 13.42 -15.20
C MET A 53 12.09 12.57 -14.89
N LYS A 54 13.26 13.18 -14.75
CA LYS A 54 14.49 12.46 -14.37
C LYS A 54 14.37 11.80 -13.01
N ARG A 55 13.84 12.50 -12.01
CA ARG A 55 13.63 11.95 -10.67
C ARG A 55 12.63 10.78 -10.72
N THR A 56 11.52 10.94 -11.42
CA THR A 56 10.53 9.88 -11.60
C THR A 56 11.14 8.65 -12.28
N ALA A 57 11.95 8.84 -13.33
CA ALA A 57 12.61 7.74 -14.02
C ALA A 57 13.54 6.94 -13.10
N VAL A 58 14.32 7.62 -12.24
CA VAL A 58 15.19 6.96 -11.27
C VAL A 58 14.38 6.20 -10.22
N LEU A 59 13.34 6.82 -9.66
CA LEU A 59 12.45 6.19 -8.67
C LEU A 59 11.73 4.97 -9.27
N SER A 60 11.14 5.11 -10.46
CA SER A 60 10.48 4.00 -11.14
C SER A 60 11.44 2.87 -11.46
N GLY A 61 12.66 3.19 -11.93
CA GLY A 61 13.70 2.19 -12.17
C GLY A 61 14.08 1.42 -10.92
N SER A 62 14.21 2.09 -9.79
CA SER A 62 14.48 1.45 -8.50
C SER A 62 13.34 0.50 -8.08
N ILE A 63 12.10 0.95 -8.23
CA ILE A 63 10.92 0.12 -7.92
C ILE A 63 10.88 -1.12 -8.83
N PHE A 64 11.08 -0.97 -10.14
CA PHE A 64 11.10 -2.10 -11.07
C PHE A 64 12.22 -3.08 -10.78
N MET A 65 13.39 -2.60 -10.38
CA MET A 65 14.52 -3.48 -9.99
C MET A 65 14.16 -4.34 -8.78
N VAL A 66 13.53 -3.73 -7.79
CA VAL A 66 13.06 -4.46 -6.60
C VAL A 66 11.94 -5.44 -6.93
N MET A 67 10.98 -5.04 -7.77
CA MET A 67 9.92 -5.94 -8.25
C MET A 67 10.48 -7.13 -9.01
N ALA A 68 11.51 -6.93 -9.84
CA ALA A 68 12.18 -8.03 -10.53
C ALA A 68 12.86 -8.99 -9.56
N ALA A 69 13.56 -8.47 -8.54
CA ALA A 69 14.16 -9.29 -7.49
C ALA A 69 13.09 -10.06 -6.69
N ALA A 70 11.98 -9.40 -6.35
CA ALA A 70 10.85 -10.03 -5.66
C ALA A 70 10.21 -11.15 -6.52
N ALA A 71 10.06 -10.95 -7.83
CA ALA A 71 9.57 -11.96 -8.75
C ALA A 71 10.50 -13.18 -8.81
N CYS A 72 11.81 -12.96 -8.84
CA CYS A 72 12.80 -14.06 -8.76
C CYS A 72 12.68 -14.82 -7.42
N ALA A 73 12.55 -14.10 -6.30
CA ALA A 73 12.39 -14.72 -4.99
C ALA A 73 11.07 -15.53 -4.90
N ALA A 74 9.97 -15.00 -5.44
CA ALA A 74 8.69 -15.70 -5.49
C ALA A 74 8.77 -16.96 -6.34
N TRP A 75 9.47 -16.91 -7.49
CA TRP A 75 9.68 -18.07 -8.35
C TRP A 75 10.52 -19.16 -7.66
N ILE A 76 11.61 -18.77 -6.99
CA ILE A 76 12.42 -19.69 -6.17
C ILE A 76 11.58 -20.29 -5.04
N GLY A 77 10.77 -19.48 -4.36
CA GLY A 77 9.86 -19.94 -3.32
C GLY A 77 8.84 -20.95 -3.83
N ALA A 78 8.32 -20.76 -5.04
CA ALA A 78 7.43 -21.71 -5.69
C ALA A 78 8.14 -23.04 -6.02
N LEU A 79 9.40 -22.99 -6.50
CA LEU A 79 10.21 -24.19 -6.74
C LEU A 79 10.54 -24.95 -5.46
N LEU A 80 10.72 -24.25 -4.36
CA LEU A 80 10.98 -24.83 -3.02
C LEU A 80 9.68 -25.21 -2.29
N GLU A 81 8.54 -25.16 -2.97
CA GLU A 81 7.21 -25.51 -2.45
C GLU A 81 6.83 -24.73 -1.17
N TRP A 82 7.31 -23.49 -1.02
CA TRP A 82 6.96 -22.64 0.13
C TRP A 82 5.45 -22.44 0.32
N PRO A 83 4.64 -22.22 -0.74
CA PRO A 83 3.19 -22.13 -0.56
C PRO A 83 2.58 -23.40 0.02
N GLN A 84 3.07 -24.59 -0.41
CA GLN A 84 2.61 -25.88 0.09
C GLN A 84 3.03 -26.11 1.54
N ALA A 85 4.28 -25.74 1.88
CA ALA A 85 4.77 -25.80 3.26
C ALA A 85 3.93 -24.90 4.18
N LEU A 86 3.61 -23.68 3.74
CA LEU A 86 2.72 -22.76 4.47
C LEU A 86 1.30 -23.33 4.60
N ALA A 87 0.73 -23.87 3.54
CA ALA A 87 -0.60 -24.51 3.57
C ALA A 87 -0.63 -25.69 4.56
N SER A 88 0.44 -26.49 4.61
CA SER A 88 0.55 -27.60 5.57
C SER A 88 0.66 -27.12 7.03
N LEU A 89 1.33 -25.98 7.27
CA LEU A 89 1.36 -25.36 8.60
C LEU A 89 -0.01 -24.83 9.00
N VAL A 90 -0.73 -24.16 8.07
CA VAL A 90 -2.08 -23.66 8.29
C VAL A 90 -3.03 -24.79 8.69
N THR A 91 -2.99 -25.91 7.97
CA THR A 91 -3.81 -27.09 8.28
C THR A 91 -3.39 -27.77 9.58
N ARG A 92 -2.11 -27.85 9.85
CA ARG A 92 -1.56 -28.46 11.09
C ARG A 92 -1.97 -27.69 12.36
N PHE A 93 -2.07 -26.37 12.27
CA PHE A 93 -2.47 -25.51 13.39
C PHE A 93 -3.99 -25.21 13.38
N GLU A 94 -4.76 -25.85 12.48
CA GLU A 94 -6.21 -25.64 12.33
C GLU A 94 -6.60 -24.16 12.25
N LEU A 95 -5.74 -23.35 11.60
CA LEU A 95 -5.96 -21.91 11.48
C LEU A 95 -7.16 -21.67 10.56
N THR A 96 -8.23 -21.14 11.11
CA THR A 96 -9.38 -20.65 10.32
C THR A 96 -9.00 -19.39 9.55
N GLY A 97 -9.77 -19.08 8.50
CA GLY A 97 -9.48 -17.93 7.64
C GLY A 97 -9.21 -16.63 8.40
N THR A 98 -9.97 -16.32 9.45
CA THR A 98 -9.78 -15.11 10.29
C THR A 98 -8.48 -15.16 11.09
N TRP A 99 -8.13 -16.30 11.71
CA TRP A 99 -6.89 -16.44 12.46
C TRP A 99 -5.66 -16.38 11.55
N LEU A 100 -5.75 -17.00 10.37
CA LEU A 100 -4.71 -16.90 9.35
C LEU A 100 -4.53 -15.45 8.91
N LEU A 101 -5.62 -14.73 8.66
CA LEU A 101 -5.58 -13.33 8.27
C LEU A 101 -4.95 -12.45 9.36
N LEU A 102 -5.22 -12.71 10.65
CA LEU A 102 -4.57 -12.02 11.77
C LEU A 102 -3.07 -12.29 11.82
N MET A 103 -2.63 -13.53 11.63
CA MET A 103 -1.20 -13.89 11.60
C MET A 103 -0.48 -13.25 10.41
N VAL A 104 -1.11 -13.28 9.24
CA VAL A 104 -0.58 -12.61 8.04
C VAL A 104 -0.47 -11.10 8.28
N ASN A 105 -1.50 -10.48 8.87
CA ASN A 105 -1.44 -9.05 9.20
C ASN A 105 -0.34 -8.70 10.20
N LEU A 106 -0.11 -9.53 11.22
CA LEU A 106 1.00 -9.32 12.15
C LEU A 106 2.35 -9.37 11.44
N LEU A 107 2.53 -10.33 10.53
CA LEU A 107 3.73 -10.42 9.71
C LEU A 107 3.92 -9.18 8.83
N PHE A 108 2.84 -8.70 8.21
CA PHE A 108 2.86 -7.51 7.35
C PHE A 108 3.14 -6.23 8.15
N VAL A 109 2.63 -6.07 9.37
CA VAL A 109 3.00 -4.95 10.26
C VAL A 109 4.51 -4.97 10.50
N ILE A 110 5.07 -6.12 10.91
CA ILE A 110 6.50 -6.25 11.18
C ILE A 110 7.33 -5.97 9.92
N ALA A 111 6.96 -6.56 8.79
CA ALA A 111 7.64 -6.33 7.52
C ALA A 111 7.52 -4.87 7.07
N GLY A 112 6.35 -4.27 7.19
CA GLY A 112 6.05 -2.88 6.80
C GLY A 112 6.80 -1.83 7.63
N THR A 113 7.26 -2.15 8.85
CA THR A 113 8.13 -1.23 9.61
C THR A 113 9.52 -1.08 9.00
N VAL A 114 9.97 -2.05 8.18
CA VAL A 114 11.32 -2.13 7.62
C VAL A 114 11.31 -1.97 6.10
N MET A 115 10.28 -2.49 5.44
CA MET A 115 10.16 -2.51 3.98
C MET A 115 9.15 -1.46 3.51
N GLU A 116 9.40 -0.87 2.34
CA GLU A 116 8.40 -0.02 1.70
C GLU A 116 7.18 -0.84 1.22
N PRO A 117 5.96 -0.26 1.27
CA PRO A 117 4.72 -0.97 0.90
C PRO A 117 4.75 -1.69 -0.45
N PRO A 118 5.23 -1.10 -1.56
CA PRO A 118 5.27 -1.80 -2.84
C PRO A 118 6.15 -3.05 -2.82
N MET A 119 7.29 -3.00 -2.11
CA MET A 119 8.20 -4.13 -1.97
C MET A 119 7.58 -5.25 -1.15
N CYS A 120 7.01 -4.88 0.00
CA CYS A 120 6.38 -5.82 0.92
C CYS A 120 5.22 -6.56 0.25
N LEU A 121 4.34 -5.83 -0.44
CA LEU A 121 3.21 -6.40 -1.17
C LEU A 121 3.68 -7.31 -2.32
N ALA A 122 4.63 -6.85 -3.12
CA ALA A 122 5.14 -7.63 -4.26
C ALA A 122 5.81 -8.95 -3.84
N LEU A 123 6.43 -8.98 -2.65
CA LEU A 123 7.09 -10.19 -2.14
C LEU A 123 6.12 -11.11 -1.39
N LEU A 124 5.34 -10.58 -0.46
CA LEU A 124 4.59 -11.40 0.49
C LEU A 124 3.20 -11.80 -0.02
N VAL A 125 2.54 -10.98 -0.86
CA VAL A 125 1.21 -11.32 -1.36
C VAL A 125 1.20 -12.56 -2.24
N PRO A 126 2.11 -12.74 -3.21
CA PRO A 126 2.15 -13.98 -3.98
C PRO A 126 2.45 -15.22 -3.14
N LEU A 127 3.17 -15.05 -2.02
CA LEU A 127 3.53 -16.15 -1.13
C LEU A 127 2.39 -16.56 -0.19
N LEU A 128 1.72 -15.58 0.44
CA LEU A 128 0.75 -15.80 1.51
C LEU A 128 -0.71 -15.71 1.03
N GLY A 129 -0.96 -14.92 -0.03
CA GLY A 129 -2.30 -14.67 -0.56
C GLY A 129 -3.04 -15.95 -0.96
N PRO A 130 -2.43 -16.86 -1.73
CA PRO A 130 -3.08 -18.12 -2.10
C PRO A 130 -3.52 -18.95 -0.89
N ALA A 131 -2.73 -18.96 0.20
CA ALA A 131 -3.09 -19.66 1.43
C ALA A 131 -4.32 -19.03 2.12
N CYS A 132 -4.42 -17.70 2.14
CA CYS A 132 -5.58 -16.99 2.68
C CYS A 132 -6.84 -17.27 1.87
N VAL A 133 -6.75 -17.20 0.55
CA VAL A 133 -7.88 -17.46 -0.36
C VAL A 133 -8.36 -18.91 -0.25
N ALA A 134 -7.44 -19.87 -0.14
CA ALA A 134 -7.76 -21.29 0.06
C ALA A 134 -8.53 -21.54 1.38
N GLN A 135 -8.34 -20.70 2.40
CA GLN A 135 -9.08 -20.73 3.67
C GLN A 135 -10.37 -19.88 3.65
N GLY A 136 -10.82 -19.45 2.46
CA GLY A 136 -12.09 -18.76 2.28
C GLY A 136 -12.05 -17.25 2.51
N VAL A 137 -10.84 -16.63 2.60
CA VAL A 137 -10.73 -15.18 2.66
C VAL A 137 -11.00 -14.59 1.27
N ASP A 138 -11.92 -13.64 1.19
CA ASP A 138 -12.21 -12.94 -0.06
C ASP A 138 -10.98 -12.16 -0.55
N PRO A 139 -10.57 -12.27 -1.83
CA PRO A 139 -9.37 -11.60 -2.35
C PRO A 139 -9.43 -10.07 -2.25
N ILE A 140 -10.61 -9.47 -2.42
CA ILE A 140 -10.78 -8.01 -2.32
C ILE A 140 -10.63 -7.57 -0.86
N HIS A 141 -11.25 -8.30 0.06
CA HIS A 141 -11.10 -8.07 1.50
C HIS A 141 -9.62 -8.19 1.92
N LEU A 142 -8.94 -9.25 1.49
CA LEU A 142 -7.52 -9.46 1.75
C LEU A 142 -6.69 -8.25 1.26
N GLY A 143 -6.93 -7.80 0.02
CA GLY A 143 -6.25 -6.65 -0.54
C GLY A 143 -6.45 -5.36 0.26
N ILE A 144 -7.69 -5.06 0.65
CA ILE A 144 -8.02 -3.87 1.46
C ILE A 144 -7.32 -3.90 2.81
N VAL A 145 -7.38 -5.05 3.50
CA VAL A 145 -6.77 -5.24 4.82
C VAL A 145 -5.24 -5.10 4.74
N LEU A 146 -4.60 -5.69 3.73
CA LEU A 146 -3.16 -5.60 3.55
C LEU A 146 -2.71 -4.18 3.16
N CYS A 147 -3.46 -3.48 2.31
CA CYS A 147 -3.16 -2.08 1.97
C CYS A 147 -3.24 -1.16 3.20
N LEU A 148 -4.27 -1.31 4.04
CA LEU A 148 -4.39 -0.55 5.28
C LEU A 148 -3.26 -0.90 6.25
N ASN A 149 -2.91 -2.17 6.36
CA ASN A 149 -1.80 -2.63 7.19
C ASN A 149 -0.46 -2.00 6.79
N MET A 150 -0.21 -1.81 5.49
CA MET A 150 1.01 -1.17 5.00
C MET A 150 1.13 0.29 5.42
N THR A 151 0.01 1.03 5.53
CA THR A 151 0.03 2.41 6.04
C THR A 151 0.44 2.45 7.51
N LEU A 152 -0.04 1.49 8.30
CA LEU A 152 0.35 1.27 9.69
C LEU A 152 1.86 1.01 9.81
N GLY A 153 2.40 0.08 9.01
CA GLY A 153 3.83 -0.24 8.97
C GLY A 153 4.68 0.97 8.63
N LEU A 154 4.29 1.74 7.60
CA LEU A 154 5.02 2.92 7.13
C LEU A 154 5.11 4.05 8.18
N ALA A 155 4.13 4.14 9.07
CA ALA A 155 4.08 5.13 10.15
C ALA A 155 4.61 4.58 11.49
N SER A 156 4.97 3.31 11.57
CA SER A 156 5.37 2.64 12.82
C SER A 156 6.89 2.66 13.01
N PRO A 157 7.39 2.89 14.26
CA PRO A 157 8.79 2.68 14.56
C PRO A 157 9.15 1.16 14.42
N PRO A 158 10.40 0.77 14.14
CA PRO A 158 11.63 1.55 14.34
C PRO A 158 12.06 2.40 13.15
N VAL A 159 11.67 2.07 11.92
CA VAL A 159 12.11 2.83 10.74
C VAL A 159 11.13 3.94 10.40
N GLY A 160 9.83 3.63 10.29
CA GLY A 160 8.78 4.62 10.07
C GLY A 160 9.10 5.58 8.92
N GLY A 161 9.17 5.08 7.69
CA GLY A 161 9.65 5.86 6.54
C GLY A 161 8.99 7.24 6.40
N SER A 162 7.68 7.34 6.67
CA SER A 162 6.97 8.62 6.69
C SER A 162 7.44 9.54 7.82
N LEU A 163 7.75 9.00 9.00
CA LEU A 163 8.22 9.77 10.15
C LEU A 163 9.63 10.33 9.95
N VAL A 164 10.49 9.55 9.28
CA VAL A 164 11.84 10.02 8.89
C VAL A 164 11.73 11.21 7.94
N ILE A 165 10.84 11.17 6.95
CA ILE A 165 10.61 12.26 6.01
C ILE A 165 10.09 13.51 6.75
N VAL A 166 9.11 13.34 7.65
CA VAL A 166 8.55 14.44 8.45
C VAL A 166 9.61 15.04 9.35
N SER A 167 10.43 14.24 10.04
CA SER A 167 11.55 14.68 10.84
C SER A 167 12.57 15.51 10.02
N ALA A 168 12.89 15.03 8.82
CA ALA A 168 13.82 15.74 7.94
C ALA A 168 13.31 17.11 7.44
N ILE A 169 11.98 17.24 7.25
CA ILE A 169 11.35 18.48 6.78
C ILE A 169 11.14 19.47 7.94
N THR A 170 10.70 18.99 9.10
CA THR A 170 10.33 19.84 10.25
C THR A 170 11.50 20.16 11.16
N GLY A 171 12.57 19.33 11.14
CA GLY A 171 13.68 19.40 12.09
C GLY A 171 13.33 18.88 13.49
N GLU A 172 12.14 18.33 13.69
CA GLU A 172 11.72 17.73 14.97
C GLU A 172 12.40 16.38 15.19
N ASP A 173 12.64 16.04 16.46
CA ASP A 173 13.23 14.77 16.84
C ASP A 173 12.34 13.58 16.46
N PHE A 174 12.95 12.55 15.85
CA PHE A 174 12.25 11.35 15.38
C PHE A 174 11.46 10.67 16.50
N TRP A 175 12.04 10.48 17.67
CA TRP A 175 11.37 9.79 18.78
C TRP A 175 10.20 10.59 19.35
N ARG A 176 10.29 11.91 19.30
CA ARG A 176 9.18 12.80 19.69
C ARG A 176 8.02 12.67 18.71
N LEU A 177 8.30 12.58 17.42
CA LEU A 177 7.30 12.32 16.39
C LEU A 177 6.66 10.94 16.56
N CYS A 178 7.46 9.90 16.83
CA CYS A 178 6.95 8.57 17.13
C CYS A 178 5.95 8.60 18.30
N GLY A 179 6.29 9.27 19.38
CA GLY A 179 5.39 9.42 20.54
C GLY A 179 4.08 10.14 20.19
N ALA A 180 4.15 11.17 19.35
CA ALA A 180 2.97 11.94 18.93
C ALA A 180 2.04 11.14 18.00
N VAL A 181 2.57 10.21 17.22
CA VAL A 181 1.80 9.38 16.27
C VAL A 181 1.19 8.14 16.94
N MET A 182 1.75 7.67 18.07
CA MET A 182 1.26 6.47 18.75
C MET A 182 -0.26 6.39 18.98
N PRO A 183 -0.96 7.46 19.43
CA PRO A 183 -2.41 7.39 19.58
C PRO A 183 -3.15 7.10 18.27
N PHE A 184 -2.66 7.64 17.17
CA PHE A 184 -3.24 7.42 15.83
C PHE A 184 -2.99 5.99 15.36
N LEU A 185 -1.79 5.44 15.58
CA LEU A 185 -1.47 4.05 15.26
C LEU A 185 -2.35 3.06 16.06
N VAL A 186 -2.65 3.38 17.32
CA VAL A 186 -3.58 2.56 18.12
C VAL A 186 -4.97 2.57 17.49
N VAL A 187 -5.49 3.73 17.12
CA VAL A 187 -6.80 3.85 16.47
C VAL A 187 -6.81 3.12 15.13
N GLU A 188 -5.78 3.28 14.31
CA GLU A 188 -5.64 2.60 13.02
C GLU A 188 -5.56 1.08 13.19
N THR A 189 -4.82 0.59 14.19
CA THR A 189 -4.77 -0.83 14.55
C THR A 189 -6.15 -1.35 14.96
N LEU A 190 -6.91 -0.59 15.75
CA LEU A 190 -8.28 -0.97 16.12
C LEU A 190 -9.20 -1.03 14.90
N VAL A 191 -9.10 -0.07 14.00
CA VAL A 191 -9.87 -0.07 12.73
C VAL A 191 -9.48 -1.30 11.89
N LEU A 192 -8.20 -1.60 11.77
CA LEU A 192 -7.72 -2.78 11.06
C LEU A 192 -8.28 -4.08 11.66
N LEU A 193 -8.26 -4.21 12.98
CA LEU A 193 -8.83 -5.36 13.68
C LEU A 193 -10.35 -5.49 13.43
N VAL A 194 -11.08 -4.38 13.47
CA VAL A 194 -12.52 -4.38 13.17
C VAL A 194 -12.76 -4.83 11.73
N LEU A 195 -11.98 -4.36 10.77
CA LEU A 195 -12.08 -4.80 9.37
C LEU A 195 -11.80 -6.29 9.21
N ILE A 196 -10.79 -6.82 9.89
CA ILE A 196 -10.46 -8.26 9.84
C ILE A 196 -11.61 -9.11 10.42
N LEU A 197 -12.24 -8.64 11.51
CA LEU A 197 -13.32 -9.38 12.17
C LEU A 197 -14.67 -9.24 11.47
N VAL A 198 -14.88 -8.14 10.73
CA VAL A 198 -16.14 -7.82 10.04
C VAL A 198 -15.87 -7.54 8.56
N PRO A 199 -15.67 -8.58 7.74
CA PRO A 199 -15.35 -8.43 6.31
C PRO A 199 -16.39 -7.63 5.53
N GLU A 200 -17.64 -7.64 5.97
CA GLU A 200 -18.73 -6.91 5.32
C GLU A 200 -18.45 -5.41 5.18
N ILE A 201 -17.76 -4.80 6.15
CA ILE A 201 -17.42 -3.36 6.10
C ILE A 201 -16.55 -3.05 4.87
N SER A 202 -15.59 -3.89 4.56
CA SER A 202 -14.69 -3.71 3.42
C SER A 202 -15.34 -4.10 2.08
N LEU A 203 -16.32 -5.01 2.10
CA LEU A 203 -16.94 -5.55 0.90
C LEU A 203 -18.21 -4.81 0.46
N VAL A 204 -18.82 -3.98 1.32
CA VAL A 204 -20.03 -3.21 1.00
C VAL A 204 -19.84 -2.37 -0.27
N VAL A 205 -18.78 -1.60 -0.35
CA VAL A 205 -18.53 -0.70 -1.48
C VAL A 205 -18.22 -1.49 -2.76
N PRO A 206 -17.27 -2.44 -2.78
CA PRO A 206 -17.02 -3.27 -3.96
C PRO A 206 -18.28 -3.98 -4.47
N ARG A 207 -19.05 -4.62 -3.58
CA ARG A 207 -20.29 -5.30 -3.95
C ARG A 207 -21.36 -4.37 -4.53
N TYR A 208 -21.45 -3.13 -4.02
CA TYR A 208 -22.38 -2.13 -4.59
C TYR A 208 -22.02 -1.76 -6.03
N PHE A 209 -20.73 -1.78 -6.39
CA PHE A 209 -20.23 -1.53 -7.74
C PHE A 209 -20.12 -2.81 -8.61
N GLY A 210 -20.57 -3.98 -8.13
CA GLY A 210 -20.62 -5.22 -8.89
C GLY A 210 -19.33 -6.04 -8.93
N TYR A 211 -18.45 -5.82 -7.94
CA TYR A 211 -17.21 -6.59 -7.74
C TYR A 211 -17.38 -7.66 -6.67
#